data_aaa4d8eb267ca04893088036e44aa3b1
#
_entry.id   aaa4d8eb267ca04893088036e44aa3b1
#
_cell.length_a   1.000
_cell.length_b   1.000
_cell.length_c   1.000
_cell.angle_alpha   90.00
_cell.angle_beta   90.00
_cell.angle_gamma   90.00
#
_symmetry.space_group_name_H-M   'P 1'
#
loop_
_entity.id
_entity.type
_entity.pdbx_description
1 polymer ?
#
loop_
_entity_poly.entity_id
_entity_poly.type
_entity_poly.pdbx_seq_one_letter_code
_entity_poly.pdbx_strand_id
1 'polypeptide(L)'
;MSDADAKLLASSSPLRIGEGIRLTLHFSVLLDSGEEVDTTRRGKPAKCVIGDGNLLPGFENALRGMQAGDAAQIRLEAADAFGERRQENVQLIEKSRFPAMDLAPGLLVSFTGPGGELPGTVLKVLDNHVQVDFNHPLAGRAIVFDVSILKLEALPT
;
A
#
# COMPACT_ATOMS: atom_id res chain seq x y z
N MET A 1 21.45 35.65 -20.72
CA MET A 1 21.15 35.25 -20.44
C MET A 1 20.51 34.76 -20.27
N SER A 2 20.34 35.01 -20.09
CA SER A 2 19.58 34.59 -19.61
C SER A 2 19.07 33.52 -20.10
N ASP A 3 19.01 33.47 -21.02
CA ASP A 3 18.66 32.43 -21.55
C ASP A 3 19.58 31.44 -21.29
N ALA A 4 20.70 31.82 -21.16
CA ALA A 4 21.68 30.92 -20.72
C ALA A 4 21.16 30.30 -19.45
N ASP A 5 20.65 31.11 -18.65
CA ASP A 5 20.08 30.60 -17.45
C ASP A 5 18.96 29.70 -17.73
N ALA A 6 18.15 30.09 -18.62
CA ALA A 6 17.02 29.28 -18.92
C ALA A 6 17.48 27.95 -19.33
N LYS A 7 18.65 27.94 -20.01
CA LYS A 7 19.11 26.76 -20.47
C LYS A 7 19.68 25.97 -19.43
N LEU A 8 20.32 26.55 -18.56
CA LEU A 8 20.86 25.85 -17.48
C LEU A 8 19.71 25.24 -16.75
N LEU A 9 18.63 25.94 -16.73
CA LEU A 9 17.48 25.44 -16.08
C LEU A 9 16.98 24.21 -16.80
N ALA A 10 17.12 24.19 -18.09
CA ALA A 10 16.68 23.05 -18.84
C ALA A 10 17.57 21.88 -18.50
N SER A 11 18.85 22.10 -18.41
CA SER A 11 19.76 21.01 -18.09
C SER A 11 19.62 20.63 -16.63
N SER A 12 19.07 21.50 -15.81
CA SER A 12 18.84 21.20 -14.42
C SER A 12 17.35 21.05 -14.15
N SER A 13 16.63 20.53 -15.14
CA SER A 13 15.20 20.27 -14.98
C SER A 13 14.95 19.44 -13.74
N PRO A 14 13.84 19.72 -13.03
CA PRO A 14 13.55 18.96 -11.83
C PRO A 14 13.43 17.48 -12.13
N LEU A 15 13.88 16.68 -11.20
CA LEU A 15 13.72 15.24 -11.32
C LEU A 15 12.22 14.91 -11.23
N ARG A 16 11.87 13.83 -11.89
CA ARG A 16 10.50 13.30 -11.82
C ARG A 16 10.58 11.86 -11.34
N ILE A 17 9.55 11.43 -10.62
CA ILE A 17 9.53 10.07 -10.10
C ILE A 17 9.52 9.07 -11.24
N GLY A 18 10.41 8.12 -11.18
CA GLY A 18 10.55 7.06 -12.18
C GLY A 18 11.72 6.17 -11.82
N GLU A 19 12.14 5.36 -12.77
CA GLU A 19 13.24 4.42 -12.54
C GLU A 19 14.50 5.16 -12.11
N GLY A 20 15.21 4.60 -11.14
CA GLY A 20 16.47 5.18 -10.68
C GLY A 20 16.34 6.39 -9.79
N ILE A 21 15.13 6.68 -9.30
CA ILE A 21 14.89 7.83 -8.44
C ILE A 21 14.51 7.35 -7.05
N ARG A 22 15.19 7.89 -6.04
CA ARG A 22 14.81 7.68 -4.65
C ARG A 22 13.91 8.84 -4.25
N LEU A 23 12.79 8.53 -3.64
CA LEU A 23 11.86 9.55 -3.23
C LEU A 23 11.67 9.57 -1.72
N THR A 24 11.49 10.77 -1.19
CA THR A 24 11.15 10.99 0.21
C THR A 24 9.79 11.65 0.19
N LEU A 25 8.82 11.08 0.88
CA LEU A 25 7.45 11.56 0.81
C LEU A 25 6.71 11.31 2.11
N HIS A 26 5.67 12.09 2.31
CA HIS A 26 4.65 11.77 3.30
C HIS A 26 3.45 11.28 2.54
N PHE A 27 2.75 10.32 3.11
CA PHE A 27 1.51 9.85 2.51
C PHE A 27 0.52 9.41 3.58
N SER A 28 -0.73 9.37 3.18
CA SER A 28 -1.80 8.78 3.97
C SER A 28 -2.61 7.90 3.03
N VAL A 29 -3.07 6.77 3.54
CA VAL A 29 -3.96 5.88 2.81
C VAL A 29 -5.32 6.00 3.46
N LEU A 30 -6.31 6.43 2.69
CA LEU A 30 -7.66 6.66 3.18
C LEU A 30 -8.63 5.73 2.49
N LEU A 31 -9.67 5.33 3.19
CA LEU A 31 -10.76 4.59 2.57
C LEU A 31 -11.70 5.59 1.90
N ASP A 32 -12.63 5.11 1.08
CA ASP A 32 -13.63 5.94 0.43
C ASP A 32 -14.42 6.77 1.43
N SER A 33 -14.58 6.25 2.64
CA SER A 33 -15.29 6.95 3.70
C SER A 33 -14.51 8.12 4.28
N GLY A 34 -13.23 8.24 3.93
CA GLY A 34 -12.34 9.22 4.49
C GLY A 34 -11.58 8.73 5.72
N GLU A 35 -11.81 7.50 6.13
CA GLU A 35 -11.11 6.94 7.28
C GLU A 35 -9.64 6.70 6.92
N GLU A 36 -8.74 7.22 7.74
CA GLU A 36 -7.30 7.03 7.53
C GLU A 36 -6.89 5.68 8.06
N VAL A 37 -6.29 4.85 7.21
CA VAL A 37 -5.86 3.51 7.63
C VAL A 37 -4.34 3.43 7.81
N ASP A 38 -3.60 4.35 7.24
CA ASP A 38 -2.16 4.42 7.42
C ASP A 38 -1.67 5.83 7.10
N THR A 39 -0.59 6.26 7.74
CA THR A 39 -0.04 7.57 7.46
C THR A 39 1.40 7.67 7.95
N THR A 40 2.21 8.45 7.26
CA THR A 40 3.55 8.80 7.72
C THR A 40 3.58 10.20 8.32
N ARG A 41 2.47 10.95 8.22
CA ARG A 41 2.48 12.39 8.54
C ARG A 41 2.70 12.72 10.00
N ARG A 42 2.50 11.75 10.88
CA ARG A 42 2.73 11.94 12.32
C ARG A 42 4.10 11.47 12.77
N GLY A 43 4.94 11.08 11.83
CA GLY A 43 6.27 10.57 12.10
C GLY A 43 7.23 10.98 11.02
N LYS A 44 8.21 10.13 10.77
CA LYS A 44 9.21 10.43 9.76
C LYS A 44 8.68 10.13 8.37
N PRO A 45 9.10 10.90 7.36
CA PRO A 45 8.69 10.61 5.99
C PRO A 45 9.26 9.26 5.53
N ALA A 46 8.57 8.66 4.58
CA ALA A 46 9.00 7.41 4.00
C ALA A 46 10.02 7.67 2.90
N LYS A 47 10.97 6.75 2.74
CA LYS A 47 11.93 6.79 1.65
C LYS A 47 11.82 5.49 0.88
N CYS A 48 11.76 5.59 -0.43
CA CYS A 48 11.68 4.39 -1.26
C CYS A 48 12.23 4.66 -2.64
N VAL A 49 12.43 3.59 -3.40
CA VAL A 49 12.92 3.65 -4.76
C VAL A 49 11.91 2.92 -5.63
N ILE A 50 11.57 3.49 -6.76
CA ILE A 50 10.61 2.86 -7.67
C ILE A 50 11.16 1.50 -8.08
N GLY A 51 10.34 0.48 -7.90
CA GLY A 51 10.71 -0.89 -8.25
C GLY A 51 11.33 -1.69 -7.12
N ASP A 52 11.47 -1.10 -5.92
CA ASP A 52 12.11 -1.81 -4.80
C ASP A 52 11.14 -2.66 -3.99
N GLY A 53 9.87 -2.66 -4.34
CA GLY A 53 8.88 -3.49 -3.67
C GLY A 53 8.30 -2.87 -2.40
N ASN A 54 8.75 -1.69 -2.00
CA ASN A 54 8.22 -1.04 -0.80
C ASN A 54 6.83 -0.44 -1.01
N LEU A 55 6.48 -0.15 -2.26
CA LEU A 55 5.16 0.36 -2.61
C LEU A 55 4.50 -0.63 -3.56
N LEU A 56 3.19 -0.69 -3.49
CA LEU A 56 2.44 -1.50 -4.44
C LEU A 56 2.59 -0.92 -5.85
N PRO A 57 2.54 -1.75 -6.90
CA PRO A 57 2.70 -1.24 -8.27
C PRO A 57 1.73 -0.13 -8.63
N GLY A 58 0.50 -0.18 -8.16
CA GLY A 58 -0.48 0.87 -8.43
C GLY A 58 -0.08 2.18 -7.79
N PHE A 59 0.53 2.15 -6.61
CA PHE A 59 0.98 3.35 -5.94
C PHE A 59 2.18 3.93 -6.68
N GLU A 60 3.11 3.09 -7.12
CA GLU A 60 4.26 3.54 -7.89
C GLU A 60 3.81 4.20 -9.18
N ASN A 61 2.87 3.58 -9.88
CA ASN A 61 2.37 4.14 -11.13
C ASN A 61 1.68 5.48 -10.92
N ALA A 62 0.97 5.63 -9.81
CA ALA A 62 0.30 6.88 -9.49
C ALA A 62 1.30 8.00 -9.23
N LEU A 63 2.48 7.66 -8.72
CA LEU A 63 3.50 8.65 -8.39
C LEU A 63 4.38 9.04 -9.56
N ARG A 64 4.47 8.20 -10.58
CA ARG A 64 5.35 8.47 -11.72
C ARG A 64 5.08 9.84 -12.34
N GLY A 65 6.12 10.58 -12.60
CA GLY A 65 6.03 11.91 -13.19
C GLY A 65 5.87 13.04 -12.21
N MET A 66 5.66 12.76 -10.94
CA MET A 66 5.55 13.81 -9.92
C MET A 66 6.93 14.37 -9.59
N GLN A 67 6.95 15.58 -9.08
CA GLN A 67 8.19 16.28 -8.74
C GLN A 67 8.19 16.64 -7.25
N ALA A 68 9.37 16.98 -6.75
CA ALA A 68 9.48 17.44 -5.37
C ALA A 68 8.59 18.68 -5.19
N GLY A 69 7.86 18.74 -4.12
CA GLY A 69 6.92 19.80 -3.85
C GLY A 69 5.51 19.52 -4.32
N ASP A 70 5.32 18.48 -5.13
CA ASP A 70 3.98 18.13 -5.59
C ASP A 70 3.20 17.44 -4.47
N ALA A 71 1.91 17.66 -4.47
CA ALA A 71 1.01 16.96 -3.56
C ALA A 71 -0.27 16.64 -4.34
N ALA A 72 -0.85 15.49 -4.03
CA ALA A 72 -2.06 15.07 -4.74
C ALA A 72 -2.83 14.04 -3.92
N GLN A 73 -4.11 13.94 -4.22
CA GLN A 73 -4.94 12.86 -3.71
C GLN A 73 -5.32 12.02 -4.91
N ILE A 74 -4.95 10.77 -4.89
CA ILE A 74 -5.13 9.89 -6.02
C ILE A 74 -6.03 8.74 -5.61
N ARG A 75 -7.16 8.60 -6.30
CA ARG A 75 -8.06 7.48 -6.02
C ARG A 75 -7.56 6.27 -6.78
N LEU A 76 -7.42 5.15 -6.10
CA LEU A 76 -7.04 3.90 -6.71
C LEU A 76 -8.15 2.88 -6.49
N GLU A 77 -8.54 2.20 -7.57
CA GLU A 77 -9.51 1.13 -7.45
C GLU A 77 -8.82 -0.09 -6.84
N ALA A 78 -9.62 -1.03 -6.35
CA ALA A 78 -9.07 -2.19 -5.66
C ALA A 78 -7.97 -2.90 -6.44
N ALA A 79 -8.13 -3.07 -7.73
CA ALA A 79 -7.15 -3.78 -8.55
C ALA A 79 -5.78 -3.09 -8.58
N ASP A 80 -5.76 -1.77 -8.43
CA ASP A 80 -4.52 -0.99 -8.44
C ASP A 80 -4.00 -0.72 -7.02
N ALA A 81 -4.74 -1.11 -6.02
CA ALA A 81 -4.37 -0.89 -4.62
C ALA A 81 -4.04 -2.23 -3.97
N PHE A 82 -4.90 -2.72 -3.08
CA PHE A 82 -4.62 -3.95 -2.34
C PHE A 82 -5.21 -5.19 -3.02
N GLY A 83 -5.67 -5.03 -4.25
CA GLY A 83 -6.18 -6.13 -5.04
C GLY A 83 -7.66 -6.39 -4.81
N GLU A 84 -8.24 -7.16 -5.72
CA GLU A 84 -9.62 -7.56 -5.60
C GLU A 84 -9.76 -8.65 -4.54
N ARG A 85 -10.91 -8.73 -3.93
CA ARG A 85 -11.20 -9.81 -3.01
C ARG A 85 -11.37 -11.10 -3.80
N ARG A 86 -10.73 -12.17 -3.35
CA ARG A 86 -10.79 -13.45 -4.05
C ARG A 86 -11.53 -14.48 -3.21
N GLN A 87 -12.47 -15.15 -3.84
CA GLN A 87 -13.27 -16.15 -3.16
C GLN A 87 -12.41 -17.34 -2.75
N GLU A 88 -11.40 -17.69 -3.52
CA GLU A 88 -10.52 -18.80 -3.19
C GLU A 88 -9.66 -18.53 -1.97
N ASN A 89 -9.58 -17.30 -1.52
CA ASN A 89 -8.87 -16.97 -0.29
C ASN A 89 -9.76 -17.08 0.95
N VAL A 90 -11.02 -17.46 0.76
CA VAL A 90 -11.93 -17.74 1.86
C VAL A 90 -11.97 -19.25 2.00
N GLN A 91 -11.55 -19.78 3.14
CA GLN A 91 -11.41 -21.22 3.31
C GLN A 91 -12.12 -21.72 4.56
N LEU A 92 -12.51 -23.00 4.52
CA LEU A 92 -13.07 -23.67 5.68
C LEU A 92 -11.94 -24.40 6.38
N ILE A 93 -11.74 -24.12 7.66
CA ILE A 93 -10.69 -24.72 8.47
C ILE A 93 -11.37 -25.53 9.57
N GLU A 94 -10.90 -26.74 9.84
CA GLU A 94 -11.46 -27.54 10.91
C GLU A 94 -11.30 -26.82 12.25
N LYS A 95 -12.34 -26.81 13.03
CA LYS A 95 -12.36 -26.14 14.31
C LYS A 95 -11.28 -26.64 15.25
N SER A 96 -10.94 -27.91 15.13
CA SER A 96 -9.91 -28.54 15.96
C SER A 96 -8.51 -27.96 15.73
N ARG A 97 -8.32 -27.26 14.63
CA ARG A 97 -7.01 -26.67 14.32
C ARG A 97 -6.77 -25.33 15.03
N PHE A 98 -7.78 -24.85 15.70
CA PHE A 98 -7.65 -23.59 16.46
C PHE A 98 -7.32 -23.92 17.91
N PRO A 99 -6.48 -23.09 18.55
CA PRO A 99 -6.24 -23.29 19.97
C PRO A 99 -7.52 -22.98 20.74
N ALA A 100 -7.54 -23.37 22.01
CA ALA A 100 -8.73 -23.13 22.83
C ALA A 100 -8.93 -21.62 22.95
N MET A 101 -9.86 -21.09 22.19
CA MET A 101 -10.19 -19.67 22.19
C MET A 101 -11.65 -19.52 21.78
N ASP A 102 -12.23 -18.40 22.15
CA ASP A 102 -13.61 -18.11 21.80
C ASP A 102 -13.64 -17.59 20.37
N LEU A 103 -14.05 -18.44 19.45
CA LEU A 103 -14.14 -18.06 18.04
C LEU A 103 -15.44 -17.30 17.80
N ALA A 104 -15.34 -16.21 17.09
CA ALA A 104 -16.50 -15.37 16.75
C ALA A 104 -16.23 -14.65 15.43
N PRO A 105 -17.27 -14.31 14.67
CA PRO A 105 -17.11 -13.54 13.45
C PRO A 105 -16.38 -12.23 13.76
N GLY A 106 -15.41 -11.88 12.91
CA GLY A 106 -14.62 -10.67 13.09
C GLY A 106 -13.31 -10.88 13.84
N LEU A 107 -13.13 -12.05 14.43
CA LEU A 107 -11.87 -12.33 15.16
C LEU A 107 -10.71 -12.48 14.19
N LEU A 108 -9.58 -11.86 14.51
CA LEU A 108 -8.37 -12.02 13.72
C LEU A 108 -7.59 -13.21 14.25
N VAL A 109 -7.18 -14.07 13.35
CA VAL A 109 -6.39 -15.25 13.69
C VAL A 109 -5.16 -15.29 12.81
N SER A 110 -4.14 -16.02 13.24
CA SER A 110 -2.92 -16.15 12.49
C SER A 110 -2.51 -17.61 12.45
N PHE A 111 -2.13 -18.10 11.28
CA PHE A 111 -1.69 -19.47 11.10
C PHE A 111 -0.23 -19.45 10.68
N THR A 112 0.55 -20.38 11.23
CA THR A 112 1.93 -20.54 10.83
C THR A 112 1.99 -21.47 9.64
N GLY A 113 2.60 -21.04 8.57
CA GLY A 113 2.75 -21.83 7.37
C GLY A 113 4.16 -21.77 6.83
N PRO A 114 4.43 -22.42 5.70
CA PRO A 114 5.79 -22.46 5.13
C PRO A 114 6.35 -21.08 4.81
N GLY A 115 5.50 -20.11 4.51
CA GLY A 115 5.93 -18.76 4.19
C GLY A 115 5.90 -17.80 5.37
N GLY A 116 5.73 -18.33 6.59
CA GLY A 116 5.61 -17.51 7.79
C GLY A 116 4.17 -17.46 8.29
N GLU A 117 3.82 -16.43 9.00
CA GLU A 117 2.47 -16.31 9.54
C GLU A 117 1.49 -15.80 8.49
N LEU A 118 0.32 -16.41 8.46
CA LEU A 118 -0.73 -16.05 7.52
C LEU A 118 -1.93 -15.54 8.32
N PRO A 119 -2.19 -14.24 8.32
CA PRO A 119 -3.32 -13.70 9.07
C PRO A 119 -4.64 -13.91 8.33
N GLY A 120 -5.70 -14.11 9.07
CA GLY A 120 -7.03 -14.26 8.51
C GLY A 120 -8.07 -13.69 9.44
N THR A 121 -9.26 -13.48 8.91
CA THR A 121 -10.40 -12.99 9.68
C THR A 121 -11.49 -14.04 9.69
N VAL A 122 -11.99 -14.37 10.87
CA VAL A 122 -13.10 -15.32 11.00
C VAL A 122 -14.36 -14.66 10.45
N LEU A 123 -14.99 -15.29 9.46
CA LEU A 123 -16.24 -14.81 8.89
C LEU A 123 -17.44 -15.48 9.54
N LYS A 124 -17.32 -16.78 9.77
CA LYS A 124 -18.44 -17.56 10.26
C LYS A 124 -17.95 -18.76 11.05
N VAL A 125 -18.60 -19.06 12.15
CA VAL A 125 -18.27 -20.23 12.96
C VAL A 125 -19.37 -21.25 12.75
N LEU A 126 -19.01 -22.41 12.22
CA LEU A 126 -19.93 -23.52 11.99
C LEU A 126 -19.72 -24.59 13.05
N ASP A 127 -20.47 -25.67 12.98
CA ASP A 127 -20.38 -26.71 14.01
C ASP A 127 -18.96 -27.31 14.10
N ASN A 128 -18.41 -27.74 12.99
CA ASN A 128 -17.10 -28.37 12.96
C ASN A 128 -16.04 -27.61 12.20
N HIS A 129 -16.39 -26.51 11.58
CA HIS A 129 -15.49 -25.74 10.75
C HIS A 129 -15.64 -24.26 11.01
N VAL A 130 -14.62 -23.51 10.64
CA VAL A 130 -14.64 -22.05 10.73
C VAL A 130 -14.31 -21.53 9.36
N GLN A 131 -15.10 -20.60 8.86
CA GLN A 131 -14.84 -19.96 7.59
C GLN A 131 -13.90 -18.78 7.85
N VAL A 132 -12.72 -18.81 7.24
CA VAL A 132 -11.68 -17.80 7.46
C VAL A 132 -11.36 -17.12 6.14
N ASP A 133 -11.30 -15.80 6.18
CA ASP A 133 -10.98 -14.98 5.02
C ASP A 133 -9.52 -14.58 5.10
N PHE A 134 -8.72 -15.05 4.16
CA PHE A 134 -7.29 -14.73 4.09
C PHE A 134 -7.00 -13.59 3.12
N ASN A 135 -8.02 -12.90 2.62
CA ASN A 135 -7.79 -11.71 1.80
C ASN A 135 -7.18 -10.61 2.65
N HIS A 136 -6.43 -9.73 2.01
CA HIS A 136 -5.94 -8.54 2.71
C HIS A 136 -7.14 -7.76 3.24
N PRO A 137 -7.06 -7.20 4.44
CA PRO A 137 -8.20 -6.46 5.02
C PRO A 137 -8.76 -5.35 4.13
N LEU A 138 -7.92 -4.78 3.29
CA LEU A 138 -8.34 -3.70 2.39
C LEU A 138 -8.63 -4.19 0.97
N ALA A 139 -8.52 -5.49 0.71
CA ALA A 139 -8.81 -6.04 -0.61
C ALA A 139 -10.28 -5.78 -0.97
N GLY A 140 -10.53 -5.48 -2.22
CA GLY A 140 -11.87 -5.18 -2.71
C GLY A 140 -12.32 -3.76 -2.43
N ARG A 141 -11.46 -2.93 -1.86
CA ARG A 141 -11.80 -1.56 -1.53
C ARG A 141 -10.99 -0.57 -2.35
N ALA A 142 -11.65 0.45 -2.85
CA ALA A 142 -10.93 1.58 -3.44
C ALA A 142 -10.37 2.41 -2.30
N ILE A 143 -9.23 3.04 -2.54
CA ILE A 143 -8.58 3.89 -1.54
C ILE A 143 -8.22 5.22 -2.15
N VAL A 144 -7.91 6.20 -1.30
CA VAL A 144 -7.35 7.46 -1.73
C VAL A 144 -5.94 7.52 -1.17
N PHE A 145 -4.97 7.71 -2.06
CA PHE A 145 -3.57 7.82 -1.71
C PHE A 145 -3.24 9.32 -1.69
N ASP A 146 -3.15 9.88 -0.49
CA ASP A 146 -2.87 11.29 -0.30
C ASP A 146 -1.37 11.43 -0.10
N VAL A 147 -0.69 12.08 -1.02
CA VAL A 147 0.77 12.08 -1.04
C VAL A 147 1.34 13.49 -1.17
N SER A 148 2.48 13.70 -0.51
CA SER A 148 3.26 14.94 -0.63
C SER A 148 4.70 14.54 -0.88
N ILE A 149 5.24 14.94 -2.01
CA ILE A 149 6.62 14.61 -2.37
C ILE A 149 7.55 15.66 -1.79
N LEU A 150 8.43 15.23 -0.90
CA LEU A 150 9.34 16.15 -0.23
C LEU A 150 10.67 16.30 -0.95
N LYS A 151 11.21 15.21 -1.47
CA LYS A 151 12.54 15.23 -2.08
C LYS A 151 12.70 14.10 -3.06
N LEU A 152 13.42 14.35 -4.13
CA LEU A 152 13.78 13.33 -5.10
C LEU A 152 15.31 13.35 -5.27
N GLU A 153 15.89 12.17 -5.42
CA GLU A 153 17.33 12.03 -5.63
C GLU A 153 17.56 10.99 -6.71
N ALA A 154 18.43 11.33 -7.66
CA ALA A 154 18.84 10.36 -8.67
C ALA A 154 19.83 9.40 -8.02
N LEU A 155 19.64 8.11 -8.26
CA LEU A 155 20.57 7.11 -7.73
C LEU A 155 21.76 6.99 -8.66
N PRO A 156 22.95 6.65 -8.12
CA PRO A 156 24.12 6.40 -8.94
C PRO A 156 23.85 5.24 -9.88
N THR A 157 24.37 5.29 -11.08
CA THR A 157 24.22 4.20 -12.06
C THR A 157 25.45 3.29 -12.03
#